data_562051b7fe19884965c937cef6add1af
#
_entry.id   562051b7fe19884965c937cef6add1af
#
_cell.length_a   1.000
_cell.length_b   1.000
_cell.length_c   1.000
_cell.angle_alpha   90.00
_cell.angle_beta   90.00
_cell.angle_gamma   90.00
#
_symmetry.space_group_name_H-M   'P 1'
#
loop_
_entity.id
_entity.type
_entity.pdbx_description
1 polymer ?
#
loop_
_entity_poly.entity_id
_entity_poly.type
_entity_poly.pdbx_seq_one_letter_code
_entity_poly.pdbx_strand_id
1 'polypeptide(L)'
;MLQDNLIKFFEESFKEHSDAPAITDYFTSEVFTYYTLAQEVAKLHMLFDACGLKEDDKVAVVGRNNPRWAAVCIATLTYGSTVVPIMQDFDANDINHIIAHSHARLLFLSDIFWDIVEPDSARRVKAAFSLSDFRCLYERDGEKLTAFQRDILRHFNARYPKGFLPADISYEAPALKHVAAICYTSGTTGFSKGVMLTVGNLTANVSYTLSRKLFGRGVRTLGMLPLGHIYGFVLDMLAPLAAGSHITLLGHIPSAKVLTKALQGVHPHVVCTVPRILEQLTRKEVLERMQTGAVR
;
A
#
# COMPACT_ATOMS: atom_id res chain seq x y z
N MET A 1 -28.19 -8.97 8.45
CA MET A 1 -27.28 -8.26 7.53
C MET A 1 -25.87 -8.69 7.92
N LEU A 2 -25.16 -9.40 7.07
CA LEU A 2 -23.70 -9.55 7.19
C LEU A 2 -23.15 -8.12 7.18
N GLN A 3 -22.52 -7.69 8.25
CA GLN A 3 -21.86 -6.38 8.25
C GLN A 3 -20.72 -6.47 7.24
N ASP A 4 -20.71 -5.59 6.25
CA ASP A 4 -19.60 -5.45 5.32
C ASP A 4 -18.29 -5.33 6.10
N ASN A 5 -17.24 -5.96 5.60
CA ASN A 5 -15.90 -5.87 6.19
C ASN A 5 -14.88 -5.79 5.06
N LEU A 6 -14.01 -4.78 5.10
CA LEU A 6 -12.96 -4.53 4.11
C LEU A 6 -12.12 -5.77 3.80
N ILE A 7 -11.81 -6.56 4.84
CA ILE A 7 -10.97 -7.76 4.70
C ILE A 7 -11.68 -8.82 3.83
N LYS A 8 -12.99 -8.94 3.98
CA LYS A 8 -13.79 -9.86 3.14
C LYS A 8 -13.90 -9.38 1.70
N PHE A 9 -13.95 -8.06 1.46
CA PHE A 9 -13.88 -7.54 0.09
C PHE A 9 -12.57 -7.92 -0.61
N PHE A 10 -11.43 -7.85 0.10
CA PHE A 10 -10.16 -8.32 -0.48
C PHE A 10 -10.16 -9.82 -0.73
N GLU A 11 -10.65 -10.62 0.22
CA GLU A 11 -10.74 -12.08 0.07
C GLU A 11 -11.54 -12.46 -1.18
N GLU A 12 -12.73 -11.89 -1.34
CA GLU A 12 -13.62 -12.11 -2.48
C GLU A 12 -12.97 -11.65 -3.79
N SER A 13 -12.50 -10.40 -3.84
CA SER A 13 -11.86 -9.81 -5.01
C SER A 13 -10.65 -10.62 -5.48
N PHE A 14 -9.80 -11.07 -4.56
CA PHE A 14 -8.60 -11.83 -4.91
C PHE A 14 -8.92 -13.23 -5.44
N LYS A 15 -9.99 -13.85 -4.94
CA LYS A 15 -10.49 -15.12 -5.47
C LYS A 15 -11.10 -14.97 -6.86
N GLU A 16 -11.97 -13.97 -7.03
CA GLU A 16 -12.74 -13.77 -8.26
C GLU A 16 -11.90 -13.28 -9.44
N HIS A 17 -10.84 -12.51 -9.15
CA HIS A 17 -10.04 -11.82 -10.17
C HIS A 17 -8.61 -12.35 -10.27
N SER A 18 -8.33 -13.56 -9.80
CA SER A 18 -6.99 -14.11 -9.61
C SER A 18 -6.04 -13.89 -10.79
N ASP A 19 -6.51 -14.10 -12.03
CA ASP A 19 -5.69 -13.97 -13.25
C ASP A 19 -5.56 -12.54 -13.78
N ALA A 20 -6.37 -11.61 -13.23
CA ALA A 20 -6.36 -10.22 -13.69
C ALA A 20 -5.16 -9.45 -13.11
N PRO A 21 -4.61 -8.46 -13.83
CA PRO A 21 -3.62 -7.55 -13.26
C PRO A 21 -4.25 -6.73 -12.14
N ALA A 22 -3.59 -6.69 -10.99
CA ALA A 22 -4.01 -5.91 -9.82
C ALA A 22 -3.25 -4.58 -9.74
N ILE A 23 -1.92 -4.65 -9.74
CA ILE A 23 -1.06 -3.47 -9.58
C ILE A 23 0.10 -3.55 -10.56
N THR A 24 0.36 -2.45 -11.27
CA THR A 24 1.55 -2.25 -12.11
C THR A 24 2.35 -1.06 -11.60
N ASP A 25 3.66 -1.21 -11.47
CA ASP A 25 4.57 -0.08 -11.34
C ASP A 25 4.86 0.51 -12.73
N TYR A 26 4.51 1.77 -12.93
CA TYR A 26 4.64 2.45 -14.21
C TYR A 26 6.09 2.51 -14.74
N PHE A 27 7.06 2.67 -13.83
CA PHE A 27 8.46 2.89 -14.22
C PHE A 27 9.24 1.59 -14.41
N THR A 28 8.98 0.58 -13.61
CA THR A 28 9.65 -0.72 -13.71
C THR A 28 8.90 -1.72 -14.57
N SER A 29 7.63 -1.43 -14.88
CA SER A 29 6.71 -2.35 -15.56
C SER A 29 6.48 -3.65 -14.78
N GLU A 30 6.80 -3.69 -13.50
CA GLU A 30 6.49 -4.82 -12.64
C GLU A 30 4.98 -4.93 -12.44
N VAL A 31 4.44 -6.12 -12.68
CA VAL A 31 3.00 -6.40 -12.58
C VAL A 31 2.76 -7.45 -11.51
N PHE A 32 1.89 -7.13 -10.55
CA PHE A 32 1.25 -8.11 -9.69
C PHE A 32 -0.17 -8.37 -10.20
N THR A 33 -0.48 -9.64 -10.51
CA THR A 33 -1.87 -10.08 -10.65
C THR A 33 -2.51 -10.20 -9.27
N TYR A 34 -3.82 -10.33 -9.19
CA TYR A 34 -4.49 -10.61 -7.93
C TYR A 34 -3.97 -11.90 -7.28
N TYR A 35 -3.66 -12.90 -8.10
CA TYR A 35 -3.04 -14.15 -7.64
C TYR A 35 -1.64 -13.94 -7.05
N THR A 36 -0.76 -13.26 -7.77
CA THR A 36 0.60 -13.02 -7.26
C THR A 36 0.60 -12.07 -6.06
N LEU A 37 -0.32 -11.12 -6.00
CA LEU A 37 -0.52 -10.27 -4.82
C LEU A 37 -0.96 -11.11 -3.60
N ALA A 38 -1.92 -12.03 -3.79
CA ALA A 38 -2.33 -12.95 -2.72
C ALA A 38 -1.20 -13.87 -2.25
N GLN A 39 -0.33 -14.33 -3.15
CA GLN A 39 0.86 -15.09 -2.78
C GLN A 39 1.84 -14.25 -1.96
N GLU A 40 2.08 -13.00 -2.34
CA GLU A 40 2.94 -12.10 -1.55
C GLU A 40 2.34 -11.82 -0.18
N VAL A 41 1.03 -11.61 -0.09
CA VAL A 41 0.32 -11.47 1.20
C VAL A 41 0.52 -12.73 2.06
N ALA A 42 0.38 -13.93 1.50
CA ALA A 42 0.57 -15.18 2.23
C ALA A 42 2.02 -15.37 2.73
N LYS A 43 3.02 -15.00 1.90
CA LYS A 43 4.44 -15.02 2.31
C LYS A 43 4.71 -14.01 3.43
N LEU A 44 4.13 -12.80 3.34
CA LEU A 44 4.25 -11.79 4.37
C LEU A 44 3.59 -12.24 5.69
N HIS A 45 2.43 -12.92 5.65
CA HIS A 45 1.84 -13.51 6.85
C HIS A 45 2.78 -14.53 7.50
N MET A 46 3.43 -15.40 6.70
CA MET A 46 4.43 -16.35 7.24
C MET A 46 5.63 -15.62 7.86
N LEU A 47 6.07 -14.51 7.26
CA LEU A 47 7.13 -13.67 7.81
C LEU A 47 6.67 -12.99 9.11
N PHE A 48 5.44 -12.51 9.19
CA PHE A 48 4.85 -11.92 10.39
C PHE A 48 4.75 -12.94 11.53
N ASP A 49 4.35 -14.19 11.22
CA ASP A 49 4.36 -15.30 12.18
C ASP A 49 5.78 -15.55 12.72
N ALA A 50 6.78 -15.63 11.82
CA ALA A 50 8.18 -15.81 12.21
C ALA A 50 8.71 -14.64 13.05
N CYS A 51 8.26 -13.42 12.78
CA CYS A 51 8.54 -12.25 13.59
C CYS A 51 7.78 -12.26 14.94
N GLY A 52 6.82 -13.16 15.14
CA GLY A 52 5.95 -13.17 16.32
C GLY A 52 5.11 -11.91 16.43
N LEU A 53 4.67 -11.37 15.28
CA LEU A 53 3.75 -10.24 15.22
C LEU A 53 2.39 -10.66 15.82
N LYS A 54 1.73 -9.75 16.51
CA LYS A 54 0.43 -9.97 17.14
C LYS A 54 -0.61 -9.02 16.57
N GLU A 55 -1.86 -9.37 16.76
CA GLU A 55 -2.97 -8.42 16.64
C GLU A 55 -2.61 -7.17 17.45
N ASP A 56 -2.95 -5.98 17.02
CA ASP A 56 -2.57 -4.69 17.61
C ASP A 56 -1.09 -4.27 17.46
N ASP A 57 -0.17 -5.13 17.05
CA ASP A 57 1.17 -4.69 16.69
C ASP A 57 1.11 -3.79 15.44
N LYS A 58 2.08 -2.89 15.31
CA LYS A 58 2.15 -1.91 14.22
C LYS A 58 3.24 -2.27 13.24
N VAL A 59 2.89 -2.19 11.96
CA VAL A 59 3.82 -2.33 10.84
C VAL A 59 3.93 -0.98 10.14
N ALA A 60 5.09 -0.34 10.23
CA ALA A 60 5.33 0.93 9.55
C ALA A 60 5.85 0.68 8.13
N VAL A 61 5.37 1.48 7.20
CA VAL A 61 5.74 1.38 5.77
C VAL A 61 6.10 2.77 5.25
N VAL A 62 7.34 2.95 4.78
CA VAL A 62 7.82 4.22 4.22
C VAL A 62 8.57 3.99 2.91
N GLY A 63 8.16 4.69 1.86
CA GLY A 63 8.82 4.57 0.58
C GLY A 63 7.94 4.96 -0.59
N ARG A 64 8.49 4.83 -1.79
CA ARG A 64 7.78 5.05 -3.03
C ARG A 64 6.62 4.05 -3.17
N ASN A 65 5.46 4.54 -3.59
CA ASN A 65 4.32 3.70 -3.92
C ASN A 65 4.70 2.69 -5.02
N ASN A 66 4.65 1.41 -4.70
CA ASN A 66 4.91 0.32 -5.63
C ASN A 66 4.07 -0.92 -5.23
N PRO A 67 4.04 -1.99 -6.04
CA PRO A 67 3.26 -3.19 -5.72
C PRO A 67 3.60 -3.82 -4.36
N ARG A 68 4.87 -3.81 -3.94
CA ARG A 68 5.29 -4.37 -2.64
C ARG A 68 4.85 -3.52 -1.46
N TRP A 69 4.86 -2.20 -1.63
CA TRP A 69 4.30 -1.28 -0.64
C TRP A 69 2.82 -1.62 -0.36
N ALA A 70 2.04 -1.78 -1.44
CA ALA A 70 0.64 -2.18 -1.34
C ALA A 70 0.49 -3.58 -0.72
N ALA A 71 1.32 -4.56 -1.13
CA ALA A 71 1.30 -5.91 -0.57
C ALA A 71 1.53 -5.93 0.95
N VAL A 72 2.48 -5.13 1.47
CA VAL A 72 2.72 -5.00 2.92
C VAL A 72 1.49 -4.44 3.62
N CYS A 73 0.85 -3.41 3.07
CA CYS A 73 -0.35 -2.82 3.67
C CYS A 73 -1.51 -3.81 3.70
N ILE A 74 -1.78 -4.48 2.58
CA ILE A 74 -2.84 -5.50 2.51
C ILE A 74 -2.52 -6.67 3.45
N ALA A 75 -1.28 -7.15 3.47
CA ALA A 75 -0.87 -8.21 4.40
C ALA A 75 -1.08 -7.80 5.85
N THR A 76 -0.71 -6.58 6.24
CA THR A 76 -0.89 -6.08 7.59
C THR A 76 -2.38 -6.01 7.98
N LEU A 77 -3.22 -5.47 7.10
CA LEU A 77 -4.66 -5.36 7.32
C LEU A 77 -5.32 -6.74 7.43
N THR A 78 -4.95 -7.67 6.56
CA THR A 78 -5.53 -9.03 6.52
C THR A 78 -4.94 -9.96 7.59
N TYR A 79 -3.83 -9.58 8.21
CA TYR A 79 -3.25 -10.26 9.38
C TYR A 79 -3.93 -9.82 10.69
N GLY A 80 -4.69 -8.73 10.68
CA GLY A 80 -5.29 -8.14 11.87
C GLY A 80 -4.35 -7.23 12.66
N SER A 81 -3.23 -6.80 12.07
CA SER A 81 -2.32 -5.82 12.66
C SER A 81 -2.61 -4.40 12.14
N THR A 82 -2.04 -3.38 12.78
CA THR A 82 -2.25 -1.98 12.42
C THR A 82 -1.16 -1.50 11.45
N VAL A 83 -1.53 -1.04 10.26
CA VAL A 83 -0.59 -0.41 9.34
C VAL A 83 -0.33 1.05 9.69
N VAL A 84 0.93 1.48 9.61
CA VAL A 84 1.35 2.88 9.79
C VAL A 84 1.99 3.33 8.47
N PRO A 85 1.16 3.83 7.52
CA PRO A 85 1.65 4.31 6.25
C PRO A 85 2.31 5.68 6.46
N ILE A 86 3.60 5.79 6.15
CA ILE A 86 4.40 7.02 6.30
C ILE A 86 4.60 7.64 4.92
N MET A 87 4.33 8.93 4.78
CA MET A 87 4.57 9.63 3.52
C MET A 87 6.08 9.75 3.26
N GLN A 88 6.48 9.39 2.04
CA GLN A 88 7.89 9.47 1.62
C GLN A 88 8.44 10.91 1.58
N ASP A 89 7.56 11.91 1.52
CA ASP A 89 7.92 13.33 1.44
C ASP A 89 8.11 13.98 2.83
N PHE A 90 7.93 13.21 3.92
CA PHE A 90 8.26 13.65 5.27
C PHE A 90 9.78 13.72 5.44
N ASP A 91 10.24 14.68 6.23
CA ASP A 91 11.66 14.77 6.57
C ASP A 91 12.13 13.65 7.53
N ALA A 92 13.41 13.55 7.75
CA ALA A 92 14.00 12.51 8.59
C ALA A 92 13.48 12.57 10.03
N ASN A 93 13.27 13.78 10.59
CA ASN A 93 12.78 13.94 11.96
C ASN A 93 11.33 13.44 12.09
N ASP A 94 10.48 13.78 11.13
CA ASP A 94 9.08 13.31 11.09
C ASP A 94 9.02 11.78 10.95
N ILE A 95 9.81 11.19 10.04
CA ILE A 95 9.87 9.73 9.85
C ILE A 95 10.29 9.04 11.15
N ASN A 96 11.36 9.50 11.78
CA ASN A 96 11.85 8.96 13.04
C ASN A 96 10.84 9.14 14.18
N HIS A 97 10.22 10.31 14.27
CA HIS A 97 9.16 10.56 15.23
C HIS A 97 7.99 9.56 15.06
N ILE A 98 7.54 9.34 13.82
CA ILE A 98 6.43 8.44 13.54
C ILE A 98 6.78 6.99 13.89
N ILE A 99 7.97 6.51 13.54
CA ILE A 99 8.44 5.16 13.87
C ILE A 99 8.43 4.97 15.40
N ALA A 100 8.97 5.93 16.15
CA ALA A 100 9.03 5.88 17.61
C ALA A 100 7.63 5.97 18.24
N HIS A 101 6.83 6.99 17.85
CA HIS A 101 5.54 7.29 18.42
C HIS A 101 4.49 6.21 18.14
N SER A 102 4.49 5.62 16.95
CA SER A 102 3.60 4.51 16.60
C SER A 102 3.93 3.22 17.33
N HIS A 103 5.12 3.11 17.91
CA HIS A 103 5.65 1.88 18.49
C HIS A 103 5.70 0.73 17.48
N ALA A 104 6.09 1.01 16.23
CA ALA A 104 6.18 0.02 15.17
C ALA A 104 7.06 -1.16 15.57
N ARG A 105 6.56 -2.38 15.33
CA ARG A 105 7.28 -3.64 15.59
C ARG A 105 8.07 -4.09 14.37
N LEU A 106 7.53 -3.87 13.18
CA LEU A 106 8.18 -4.13 11.91
C LEU A 106 8.22 -2.85 11.08
N LEU A 107 9.27 -2.72 10.30
CA LEU A 107 9.48 -1.59 9.39
C LEU A 107 9.73 -2.12 7.99
N PHE A 108 8.94 -1.66 7.02
CA PHE A 108 9.18 -1.88 5.61
C PHE A 108 9.49 -0.55 4.94
N LEU A 109 10.63 -0.47 4.24
CA LEU A 109 11.07 0.81 3.70
C LEU A 109 11.82 0.67 2.38
N SER A 110 11.79 1.72 1.55
CA SER A 110 12.74 1.83 0.45
C SER A 110 14.15 2.05 1.02
N ASP A 111 15.15 1.42 0.44
CA ASP A 111 16.52 1.35 0.98
C ASP A 111 17.11 2.71 1.36
N ILE A 112 16.79 3.75 0.57
CA ILE A 112 17.25 5.13 0.81
C ILE A 112 16.80 5.70 2.16
N PHE A 113 15.73 5.17 2.75
CA PHE A 113 15.23 5.62 4.05
C PHE A 113 15.92 4.90 5.22
N TRP A 114 16.63 3.79 4.96
CA TRP A 114 17.31 3.07 6.04
C TRP A 114 18.41 3.90 6.68
N ASP A 115 19.14 4.67 5.89
CA ASP A 115 20.26 5.49 6.37
C ASP A 115 19.83 6.65 7.28
N ILE A 116 18.54 7.03 7.26
CA ILE A 116 17.99 8.10 8.10
C ILE A 116 17.27 7.59 9.35
N VAL A 117 17.10 6.27 9.49
CA VAL A 117 16.47 5.69 10.68
C VAL A 117 17.41 5.70 11.85
N GLU A 118 17.06 6.44 12.89
CA GLU A 118 17.86 6.56 14.09
C GLU A 118 17.66 5.36 15.03
N PRO A 119 18.74 4.85 15.69
CA PRO A 119 18.65 3.72 16.62
C PRO A 119 17.60 3.93 17.73
N ASP A 120 17.51 5.15 18.25
CA ASP A 120 16.57 5.52 19.31
C ASP A 120 15.11 5.43 18.84
N SER A 121 14.84 5.84 17.62
CA SER A 121 13.51 5.75 17.00
C SER A 121 13.10 4.31 16.71
N ALA A 122 14.08 3.46 16.41
CA ALA A 122 13.87 2.04 16.12
C ALA A 122 13.89 1.14 17.38
N ARG A 123 13.85 1.67 18.60
CA ARG A 123 13.96 0.86 19.84
C ARG A 123 12.94 -0.26 19.97
N ARG A 124 11.77 -0.15 19.35
CA ARG A 124 10.71 -1.18 19.36
C ARG A 124 10.67 -2.01 18.09
N VAL A 125 11.37 -1.60 17.05
CA VAL A 125 11.45 -2.33 15.80
C VAL A 125 12.21 -3.63 16.03
N LYS A 126 11.59 -4.75 15.71
CA LYS A 126 12.18 -6.09 15.78
C LYS A 126 12.96 -6.42 14.53
N ALA A 127 12.43 -6.04 13.38
CA ALA A 127 13.10 -6.22 12.10
C ALA A 127 12.68 -5.12 11.11
N ALA A 128 13.57 -4.83 10.17
CA ALA A 128 13.34 -3.93 9.04
C ALA A 128 13.62 -4.67 7.72
N PHE A 129 12.74 -4.44 6.73
CA PHE A 129 12.80 -5.12 5.43
C PHE A 129 12.75 -4.11 4.29
N SER A 130 13.50 -4.39 3.23
CA SER A 130 13.49 -3.59 2.00
C SER A 130 12.17 -3.74 1.25
N LEU A 131 11.63 -2.65 0.69
CA LEU A 131 10.50 -2.69 -0.24
C LEU A 131 10.92 -3.08 -1.68
N SER A 132 12.22 -3.28 -1.94
CA SER A 132 12.68 -3.69 -3.27
C SER A 132 12.52 -5.20 -3.51
N ASP A 133 12.74 -6.01 -2.46
CA ASP A 133 12.79 -7.48 -2.54
C ASP A 133 12.43 -8.20 -1.23
N PHE A 134 12.00 -7.46 -0.23
CA PHE A 134 11.73 -7.93 1.14
C PHE A 134 12.94 -8.51 1.88
N ARG A 135 14.19 -8.30 1.41
CA ARG A 135 15.35 -8.73 2.19
C ARG A 135 15.38 -8.04 3.55
N CYS A 136 15.88 -8.76 4.54
CA CYS A 136 16.07 -8.23 5.88
C CYS A 136 17.24 -7.23 5.88
N LEU A 137 16.97 -5.99 6.29
CA LEU A 137 17.98 -4.92 6.46
C LEU A 137 18.49 -4.88 7.90
N TYR A 138 17.63 -5.23 8.83
CA TYR A 138 17.94 -5.21 10.26
C TYR A 138 17.10 -6.27 10.98
N GLU A 139 17.73 -6.94 11.93
CA GLU A 139 17.10 -7.86 12.86
C GLU A 139 17.72 -7.66 14.25
N ARG A 140 16.90 -7.55 15.29
CA ARG A 140 17.37 -7.22 16.64
C ARG A 140 18.05 -8.39 17.33
N ASP A 141 17.52 -9.60 17.20
CA ASP A 141 17.86 -10.74 18.03
C ASP A 141 18.50 -11.89 17.22
N GLY A 142 19.53 -11.57 16.44
CA GLY A 142 20.28 -12.57 15.66
C GLY A 142 19.92 -12.57 14.17
N GLU A 143 20.08 -13.72 13.48
CA GLU A 143 19.89 -13.83 12.02
C GLU A 143 18.76 -14.79 11.62
N LYS A 144 17.84 -15.09 12.52
CA LYS A 144 16.76 -16.07 12.28
C LYS A 144 15.75 -15.59 11.24
N LEU A 145 15.37 -14.31 11.30
CA LEU A 145 14.43 -13.72 10.35
C LEU A 145 15.07 -13.50 8.99
N THR A 146 16.35 -13.12 8.97
CA THR A 146 17.16 -13.03 7.76
C THR A 146 17.22 -14.38 7.04
N ALA A 147 17.50 -15.46 7.77
CA ALA A 147 17.49 -16.81 7.20
C ALA A 147 16.09 -17.26 6.75
N PHE A 148 15.07 -16.97 7.55
CA PHE A 148 13.69 -17.31 7.21
C PHE A 148 13.25 -16.61 5.93
N GLN A 149 13.50 -15.31 5.82
CA GLN A 149 13.13 -14.49 4.66
C GLN A 149 13.88 -14.97 3.40
N ARG A 150 15.17 -15.27 3.50
CA ARG A 150 15.95 -15.83 2.38
C ARG A 150 15.36 -17.14 1.88
N ASP A 151 14.85 -17.98 2.77
CA ASP A 151 14.27 -19.28 2.47
C ASP A 151 12.74 -19.25 2.31
N ILE A 152 12.12 -18.05 2.19
CA ILE A 152 10.67 -17.87 2.19
C ILE A 152 9.95 -18.73 1.14
N LEU A 153 10.52 -18.87 -0.04
CA LEU A 153 9.93 -19.71 -1.10
C LEU A 153 9.90 -21.19 -0.71
N ARG A 154 10.93 -21.69 -0.02
CA ARG A 154 10.95 -23.06 0.50
C ARG A 154 9.85 -23.26 1.55
N HIS A 155 9.70 -22.31 2.46
CA HIS A 155 8.65 -22.36 3.48
C HIS A 155 7.27 -22.27 2.84
N PHE A 156 7.08 -21.38 1.87
CA PHE A 156 5.82 -21.21 1.14
C PHE A 156 5.42 -22.51 0.40
N ASN A 157 6.36 -23.13 -0.34
CA ASN A 157 6.10 -24.39 -1.05
C ASN A 157 5.84 -25.55 -0.10
N ALA A 158 6.47 -25.57 1.07
CA ALA A 158 6.20 -26.58 2.09
C ALA A 158 4.79 -26.43 2.70
N ARG A 159 4.30 -25.19 2.86
CA ARG A 159 2.94 -24.91 3.32
C ARG A 159 1.88 -25.21 2.27
N TYR A 160 2.21 -25.01 0.99
CA TYR A 160 1.31 -25.24 -0.15
C TYR A 160 1.88 -26.27 -1.13
N PRO A 161 1.98 -27.56 -0.75
CA PRO A 161 2.68 -28.58 -1.54
C PRO A 161 1.98 -28.92 -2.86
N LYS A 162 0.71 -28.57 -3.00
CA LYS A 162 -0.09 -28.69 -4.25
C LYS A 162 -0.15 -27.40 -5.06
N GLY A 163 0.67 -26.39 -4.70
CA GLY A 163 0.56 -25.02 -5.19
C GLY A 163 -0.44 -24.21 -4.36
N PHE A 164 -0.29 -22.90 -4.41
CA PHE A 164 -1.22 -21.98 -3.78
C PHE A 164 -2.45 -21.80 -4.69
N LEU A 165 -3.64 -22.02 -4.16
CA LEU A 165 -4.89 -21.97 -4.92
C LEU A 165 -5.78 -20.81 -4.45
N PRO A 166 -6.73 -20.31 -5.26
CA PRO A 166 -7.70 -19.31 -4.80
C PRO A 166 -8.45 -19.73 -3.53
N ALA A 167 -8.67 -21.03 -3.31
CA ALA A 167 -9.28 -21.56 -2.09
C ALA A 167 -8.43 -21.34 -0.83
N ASP A 168 -7.10 -21.17 -0.97
CA ASP A 168 -6.19 -20.90 0.13
C ASP A 168 -6.23 -19.42 0.58
N ILE A 169 -6.85 -18.54 -0.23
CA ILE A 169 -7.05 -17.14 0.12
C ILE A 169 -8.18 -17.08 1.15
N SER A 170 -7.82 -16.97 2.41
CA SER A 170 -8.76 -16.86 3.51
C SER A 170 -8.20 -15.95 4.58
N TYR A 171 -8.94 -14.92 4.94
CA TYR A 171 -8.53 -13.93 5.92
C TYR A 171 -9.55 -13.87 7.05
N GLU A 172 -9.06 -13.90 8.29
CA GLU A 172 -9.89 -13.61 9.45
C GLU A 172 -10.23 -12.12 9.46
N ALA A 173 -11.51 -11.80 9.63
CA ALA A 173 -11.95 -10.41 9.61
C ALA A 173 -11.94 -9.84 11.02
N PRO A 174 -11.08 -8.87 11.34
CA PRO A 174 -11.09 -8.20 12.63
C PRO A 174 -12.41 -7.49 12.89
N ALA A 175 -12.70 -7.23 14.18
CA ALA A 175 -13.89 -6.47 14.55
C ALA A 175 -13.86 -5.06 13.93
N LEU A 176 -15.02 -4.50 13.58
CA LEU A 176 -15.11 -3.17 12.97
C LEU A 176 -14.49 -2.04 13.82
N LYS A 177 -14.42 -2.22 15.13
CA LYS A 177 -13.78 -1.27 16.07
C LYS A 177 -12.25 -1.41 16.16
N HIS A 178 -11.67 -2.48 15.60
CA HIS A 178 -10.23 -2.70 15.60
C HIS A 178 -9.53 -1.59 14.79
N VAL A 179 -8.39 -1.08 15.31
CA VAL A 179 -7.60 -0.04 14.64
C VAL A 179 -6.82 -0.66 13.49
N ALA A 180 -7.21 -0.35 12.28
CA ALA A 180 -6.62 -0.90 11.04
C ALA A 180 -5.42 -0.10 10.55
N ALA A 181 -5.47 1.23 10.69
CA ALA A 181 -4.41 2.11 10.23
C ALA A 181 -4.20 3.30 11.17
N ILE A 182 -2.98 3.83 11.23
CA ILE A 182 -2.66 5.10 11.88
C ILE A 182 -2.01 5.99 10.85
N CYS A 183 -2.77 6.97 10.33
CA CYS A 183 -2.28 7.93 9.33
C CYS A 183 -1.78 9.20 10.04
N TYR A 184 -0.55 9.59 9.77
CA TYR A 184 0.02 10.79 10.37
C TYR A 184 -0.21 12.02 9.50
N THR A 185 -0.56 13.13 10.14
CA THR A 185 -0.75 14.42 9.49
C THR A 185 0.21 15.44 10.09
N SER A 186 0.73 16.35 9.26
CA SER A 186 1.53 17.48 9.75
C SER A 186 0.69 18.32 10.73
N GLY A 187 1.08 18.30 12.01
CA GLY A 187 0.39 19.06 13.03
C GLY A 187 0.71 20.57 12.95
N THR A 188 -0.27 21.42 13.15
CA THR A 188 -0.08 22.88 13.31
C THR A 188 0.76 23.25 14.54
N THR A 189 1.01 22.29 15.45
CA THR A 189 1.73 22.44 16.72
C THR A 189 3.16 21.89 16.71
N GLY A 190 3.72 21.56 15.53
CA GLY A 190 5.13 21.17 15.36
C GLY A 190 5.39 19.67 15.31
N PHE A 191 4.50 18.81 15.81
CA PHE A 191 4.66 17.34 15.72
C PHE A 191 3.53 16.69 14.94
N SER A 192 3.87 15.70 14.13
CA SER A 192 2.91 14.90 13.38
C SER A 192 1.96 14.14 14.31
N LYS A 193 0.64 14.22 14.05
CA LYS A 193 -0.42 13.57 14.85
C LYS A 193 -0.90 12.31 14.15
N GLY A 194 -0.97 11.19 14.89
CA GLY A 194 -1.49 9.90 14.38
C GLY A 194 -3.02 9.84 14.47
N VAL A 195 -3.69 9.81 13.34
CA VAL A 195 -5.13 9.60 13.24
C VAL A 195 -5.41 8.11 13.17
N MET A 196 -6.05 7.55 14.19
CA MET A 196 -6.43 6.14 14.25
C MET A 196 -7.69 5.90 13.41
N LEU A 197 -7.60 4.99 12.47
CA LEU A 197 -8.68 4.58 11.59
C LEU A 197 -9.03 3.11 11.86
N THR A 198 -10.29 2.88 12.19
CA THR A 198 -10.77 1.51 12.45
C THR A 198 -11.08 0.76 11.15
N VAL A 199 -11.17 -0.56 11.23
CA VAL A 199 -11.69 -1.40 10.13
C VAL A 199 -13.04 -0.85 9.65
N GLY A 200 -13.94 -0.46 10.58
CA GLY A 200 -15.24 0.13 10.23
C GLY A 200 -15.13 1.44 9.48
N ASN A 201 -14.20 2.33 9.84
CA ASN A 201 -13.99 3.58 9.10
C ASN A 201 -13.55 3.32 7.66
N LEU A 202 -12.59 2.41 7.46
CA LEU A 202 -12.11 2.05 6.12
C LEU A 202 -13.20 1.31 5.33
N THR A 203 -13.90 0.36 5.96
CA THR A 203 -15.00 -0.37 5.33
C THR A 203 -16.09 0.57 4.82
N ALA A 204 -16.52 1.54 5.65
CA ALA A 204 -17.57 2.49 5.26
C ALA A 204 -17.16 3.31 4.03
N ASN A 205 -15.90 3.79 3.99
CA ASN A 205 -15.38 4.55 2.85
C ASN A 205 -15.29 3.69 1.58
N VAL A 206 -14.78 2.46 1.70
CA VAL A 206 -14.67 1.54 0.56
C VAL A 206 -16.07 1.13 0.08
N SER A 207 -16.98 0.71 0.96
CA SER A 207 -18.37 0.35 0.60
C SER A 207 -19.08 1.50 -0.12
N TYR A 208 -18.95 2.74 0.39
CA TYR A 208 -19.50 3.91 -0.29
C TYR A 208 -18.92 4.07 -1.70
N THR A 209 -17.59 3.97 -1.83
CA THR A 209 -16.90 4.10 -3.12
C THR A 209 -17.35 3.01 -4.11
N LEU A 210 -17.47 1.76 -3.66
CA LEU A 210 -17.97 0.64 -4.47
C LEU A 210 -19.43 0.86 -4.92
N SER A 211 -20.27 1.43 -4.04
CA SER A 211 -21.67 1.75 -4.38
C SER A 211 -21.80 2.75 -5.55
N ARG A 212 -20.76 3.57 -5.78
CA ARG A 212 -20.70 4.52 -6.90
C ARG A 212 -20.35 3.87 -8.24
N LYS A 213 -19.96 2.59 -8.24
CA LYS A 213 -19.61 1.80 -9.45
C LYS A 213 -18.52 2.44 -10.31
N LEU A 214 -17.60 3.17 -9.68
CA LEU A 214 -16.44 3.77 -10.36
C LEU A 214 -15.33 2.76 -10.62
N PHE A 215 -15.24 1.74 -9.78
CA PHE A 215 -14.25 0.67 -9.84
C PHE A 215 -14.91 -0.67 -10.13
N GLY A 216 -14.17 -1.61 -10.68
CA GLY A 216 -14.63 -2.96 -11.00
C GLY A 216 -13.66 -3.69 -11.94
N ARG A 217 -13.97 -4.94 -12.25
CA ARG A 217 -13.18 -5.75 -13.17
C ARG A 217 -13.03 -5.04 -14.52
N GLY A 218 -11.79 -4.98 -15.03
CA GLY A 218 -11.45 -4.32 -16.30
C GLY A 218 -11.33 -2.79 -16.22
N VAL A 219 -11.67 -2.18 -15.09
CA VAL A 219 -11.42 -0.75 -14.86
C VAL A 219 -9.93 -0.53 -14.60
N ARG A 220 -9.29 0.34 -15.38
CA ARG A 220 -7.91 0.78 -15.18
C ARG A 220 -7.88 2.10 -14.44
N THR A 221 -7.03 2.18 -13.41
CA THR A 221 -6.82 3.41 -12.62
C THR A 221 -5.37 3.84 -12.72
N LEU A 222 -5.12 5.13 -12.57
CA LEU A 222 -3.79 5.70 -12.49
C LEU A 222 -3.60 6.31 -11.09
N GLY A 223 -2.85 5.61 -10.25
CA GLY A 223 -2.55 6.03 -8.87
C GLY A 223 -1.35 6.95 -8.84
N MET A 224 -1.56 8.20 -8.49
CA MET A 224 -0.53 9.22 -8.38
C MET A 224 -0.45 9.90 -7.02
N LEU A 225 -1.46 9.68 -6.18
CA LEU A 225 -1.51 10.26 -4.84
C LEU A 225 -0.61 9.47 -3.89
N PRO A 226 0.00 10.13 -2.88
CA PRO A 226 0.75 9.44 -1.85
C PRO A 226 -0.14 8.41 -1.12
N LEU A 227 0.24 7.13 -1.16
CA LEU A 227 -0.49 6.08 -0.43
C LEU A 227 -0.32 6.21 1.10
N GLY A 228 0.66 6.97 1.57
CA GLY A 228 0.78 7.36 2.99
C GLY A 228 -0.32 8.33 3.44
N HIS A 229 -1.01 9.00 2.52
CA HIS A 229 -2.14 9.89 2.82
C HIS A 229 -3.47 9.15 2.63
N ILE A 230 -4.42 9.33 3.57
CA ILE A 230 -5.69 8.56 3.58
C ILE A 230 -6.47 8.65 2.27
N TYR A 231 -6.42 9.77 1.55
CA TYR A 231 -7.11 9.93 0.29
C TYR A 231 -6.55 8.97 -0.79
N GLY A 232 -5.21 8.95 -0.97
CA GLY A 232 -4.54 7.99 -1.84
C GLY A 232 -4.68 6.55 -1.34
N PHE A 233 -4.54 6.34 -0.04
CA PHE A 233 -4.69 5.03 0.59
C PHE A 233 -6.03 4.35 0.23
N VAL A 234 -7.14 5.10 0.34
CA VAL A 234 -8.48 4.56 0.05
C VAL A 234 -8.75 4.52 -1.45
N LEU A 235 -8.53 5.61 -2.19
CA LEU A 235 -9.03 5.73 -3.57
C LEU A 235 -8.04 5.26 -4.64
N ASP A 236 -6.73 5.29 -4.36
CA ASP A 236 -5.72 4.77 -5.30
C ASP A 236 -5.28 3.34 -4.96
N MET A 237 -5.75 2.74 -3.82
CA MET A 237 -5.38 1.39 -3.45
C MET A 237 -6.54 0.54 -2.92
N LEU A 238 -7.14 0.86 -1.74
CA LEU A 238 -8.08 -0.06 -1.09
C LEU A 238 -9.33 -0.31 -1.92
N ALA A 239 -10.01 0.74 -2.38
CA ALA A 239 -11.26 0.61 -3.12
C ALA A 239 -11.07 -0.03 -4.50
N PRO A 240 -10.07 0.35 -5.32
CA PRO A 240 -9.79 -0.34 -6.57
C PRO A 240 -9.48 -1.82 -6.40
N LEU A 241 -8.64 -2.20 -5.40
CA LEU A 241 -8.30 -3.60 -5.14
C LEU A 241 -9.51 -4.40 -4.66
N ALA A 242 -10.35 -3.82 -3.80
CA ALA A 242 -11.59 -4.45 -3.34
C ALA A 242 -12.60 -4.68 -4.49
N ALA A 243 -12.51 -3.89 -5.56
CA ALA A 243 -13.40 -3.95 -6.72
C ALA A 243 -12.88 -4.82 -7.88
N GLY A 244 -11.66 -5.33 -7.84
CA GLY A 244 -11.08 -6.07 -8.96
C GLY A 244 -10.53 -5.18 -10.09
N SER A 245 -10.19 -3.92 -9.82
CA SER A 245 -9.62 -2.98 -10.80
C SER A 245 -8.12 -3.18 -10.97
N HIS A 246 -7.59 -2.70 -12.09
CA HIS A 246 -6.15 -2.66 -12.35
C HIS A 246 -5.59 -1.27 -12.03
N ILE A 247 -4.64 -1.19 -11.11
CA ILE A 247 -3.99 0.04 -10.66
C ILE A 247 -2.62 0.17 -11.32
N THR A 248 -2.35 1.28 -11.99
CA THR A 248 -0.98 1.64 -12.39
C THR A 248 -0.46 2.73 -11.46
N LEU A 249 0.59 2.44 -10.68
CA LEU A 249 1.18 3.36 -9.71
C LEU A 249 2.32 4.18 -10.34
N LEU A 250 2.27 5.50 -10.17
CA LEU A 250 3.35 6.41 -10.58
C LEU A 250 4.42 6.60 -9.49
N GLY A 251 4.21 6.03 -8.31
CA GLY A 251 5.20 6.04 -7.24
C GLY A 251 5.30 7.34 -6.45
N HIS A 252 5.07 8.49 -7.08
CA HIS A 252 5.08 9.82 -6.49
C HIS A 252 4.23 10.77 -7.34
N ILE A 253 4.00 11.98 -6.85
CA ILE A 253 3.29 13.03 -7.62
C ILE A 253 4.10 13.37 -8.88
N PRO A 254 3.57 13.10 -10.08
CA PRO A 254 4.34 13.24 -11.31
C PRO A 254 4.45 14.71 -11.77
N SER A 255 5.48 15.00 -12.56
CA SER A 255 5.47 16.23 -13.37
C SER A 255 4.39 16.16 -14.46
N ALA A 256 3.91 17.30 -14.96
CA ALA A 256 2.91 17.35 -16.02
C ALA A 256 3.30 16.50 -17.25
N LYS A 257 4.59 16.52 -17.65
CA LYS A 257 5.10 15.71 -18.78
C LYS A 257 4.99 14.20 -18.52
N VAL A 258 5.31 13.74 -17.32
CA VAL A 258 5.20 12.32 -16.94
C VAL A 258 3.73 11.93 -16.89
N LEU A 259 2.88 12.77 -16.30
CA LEU A 259 1.45 12.51 -16.19
C LEU A 259 0.78 12.42 -17.56
N THR A 260 1.07 13.33 -18.50
CA THR A 260 0.54 13.27 -19.88
C THR A 260 0.94 11.97 -20.57
N LYS A 261 2.22 11.56 -20.46
CA LYS A 261 2.67 10.29 -21.02
C LYS A 261 1.99 9.08 -20.39
N ALA A 262 1.82 9.10 -19.07
CA ALA A 262 1.15 8.02 -18.36
C ALA A 262 -0.33 7.91 -18.74
N LEU A 263 -1.04 9.02 -18.84
CA LEU A 263 -2.43 9.06 -19.34
C LEU A 263 -2.55 8.48 -20.74
N GLN A 264 -1.60 8.83 -21.65
CA GLN A 264 -1.56 8.32 -23.03
C GLN A 264 -1.18 6.84 -23.12
N GLY A 265 -0.37 6.32 -22.20
CA GLY A 265 0.07 4.92 -22.24
C GLY A 265 -0.87 3.96 -21.50
N VAL A 266 -1.42 4.39 -20.36
CA VAL A 266 -2.28 3.56 -19.51
C VAL A 266 -3.73 3.60 -19.97
N HIS A 267 -4.19 4.70 -20.57
CA HIS A 267 -5.60 4.94 -20.88
C HIS A 267 -6.53 4.63 -19.69
N PRO A 268 -6.33 5.29 -18.52
CA PRO A 268 -7.11 4.99 -17.33
C PRO A 268 -8.56 5.40 -17.51
N HIS A 269 -9.49 4.63 -16.92
CA HIS A 269 -10.90 4.98 -16.86
C HIS A 269 -11.19 5.92 -15.68
N VAL A 270 -10.40 5.80 -14.59
CA VAL A 270 -10.54 6.60 -13.38
C VAL A 270 -9.18 7.12 -12.95
N VAL A 271 -9.14 8.41 -12.60
CA VAL A 271 -7.95 9.07 -12.04
C VAL A 271 -8.41 9.89 -10.84
N CYS A 272 -7.92 9.55 -9.66
CA CYS A 272 -8.12 10.37 -8.47
C CYS A 272 -6.99 11.39 -8.38
N THR A 273 -7.36 12.66 -8.16
CA THR A 273 -6.37 13.74 -8.15
C THR A 273 -6.80 14.89 -7.22
N VAL A 274 -5.94 15.89 -7.10
CA VAL A 274 -6.20 17.11 -6.32
C VAL A 274 -6.19 18.34 -7.23
N PRO A 275 -6.88 19.44 -6.86
CA PRO A 275 -7.03 20.62 -7.72
C PRO A 275 -5.71 21.16 -8.26
N ARG A 276 -4.65 21.17 -7.45
CA ARG A 276 -3.31 21.63 -7.85
C ARG A 276 -2.74 20.88 -9.06
N ILE A 277 -2.96 19.57 -9.14
CA ILE A 277 -2.48 18.76 -10.27
C ILE A 277 -3.30 19.08 -11.53
N LEU A 278 -4.62 19.25 -11.40
CA LEU A 278 -5.48 19.66 -12.50
C LEU A 278 -5.09 21.03 -13.04
N GLU A 279 -4.81 22.01 -12.19
CA GLU A 279 -4.35 23.34 -12.59
C GLU A 279 -3.02 23.27 -13.36
N GLN A 280 -2.06 22.44 -12.91
CA GLN A 280 -0.80 22.27 -13.60
C GLN A 280 -0.98 21.68 -15.00
N LEU A 281 -1.86 20.69 -15.16
CA LEU A 281 -2.19 20.10 -16.46
C LEU A 281 -2.87 21.13 -17.36
N THR A 282 -3.87 21.84 -16.85
CA THR A 282 -4.63 22.83 -17.61
C THR A 282 -3.73 23.97 -18.11
N ARG A 283 -2.90 24.52 -17.23
CA ARG A 283 -1.97 25.61 -17.63
C ARG A 283 -1.02 25.17 -18.74
N LYS A 284 -0.39 24.01 -18.60
CA LYS A 284 0.69 23.57 -19.48
C LYS A 284 0.19 22.97 -20.79
N GLU A 285 -0.86 22.17 -20.74
CA GLU A 285 -1.32 21.42 -21.92
C GLU A 285 -2.47 22.10 -22.67
N VAL A 286 -3.27 22.89 -21.99
CA VAL A 286 -4.45 23.55 -22.59
C VAL A 286 -4.15 25.01 -22.90
N LEU A 287 -3.75 25.82 -21.89
CA LEU A 287 -3.57 27.25 -22.11
C LEU A 287 -2.39 27.57 -23.02
N GLU A 288 -1.26 26.86 -22.91
CA GLU A 288 -0.12 27.06 -23.82
C GLU A 288 -0.48 26.69 -25.27
N ARG A 289 -1.23 25.58 -25.46
CA ARG A 289 -1.71 25.21 -26.80
C ARG A 289 -2.72 26.18 -27.39
N MET A 290 -3.61 26.73 -26.54
CA MET A 290 -4.53 27.77 -26.98
C MET A 290 -3.81 29.07 -27.39
N GLN A 291 -2.76 29.46 -26.64
CA GLN A 291 -1.96 30.63 -26.97
C GLN A 291 -1.12 30.47 -28.24
N THR A 292 -0.68 29.25 -28.56
CA THR A 292 0.10 28.95 -29.76
C THR A 292 -0.76 28.66 -31.00
N GLY A 293 -2.09 28.75 -30.90
CA GLY A 293 -3.00 28.48 -32.04
C GLY A 293 -3.05 27.02 -32.49
N ALA A 294 -2.50 26.11 -31.70
CA ALA A 294 -2.44 24.68 -32.02
C ALA A 294 -3.76 23.92 -31.76
N VAL A 295 -4.77 24.60 -31.24
CA VAL A 295 -6.13 24.05 -31.10
C VAL A 295 -7.02 24.73 -32.14
N ARG A 296 -7.29 24.03 -33.23
CA ARG A 296 -8.39 24.32 -34.16
C ARG A 296 -9.55 23.37 -33.86
#